data_13ed9a5c4a374a84d28a9ead0999fc73
#
_entry.id   13ed9a5c4a374a84d28a9ead0999fc73
#
_cell.length_a   1.000
_cell.length_b   1.000
_cell.length_c   1.000
_cell.angle_alpha   90.00
_cell.angle_beta   90.00
_cell.angle_gamma   90.00
#
_symmetry.space_group_name_H-M   'P 1'
#
loop_
_entity.id
_entity.type
_entity.pdbx_description
1 polymer ?
#
loop_
_entity_poly.entity_id
_entity_poly.type
_entity_poly.pdbx_seq_one_letter_code
_entity_poly.pdbx_strand_id
1 'polypeptide(L)'
;MCIRDRLYSAFNEQDEARFVVEQIQRWIDGGRRADHSAILYRTTAQSRLFEEYLLQANIPYRVYGGLRFFERTEVKDALAYLRLLRNPNDDAALERVINKPTRAIGEKTVSIIRFQARENSLTLWQAANECLAQGIFATRAGSAVSAFIQLIEGMRERMKDWTLGNQMQGVIDDSRLVSHYEKEPRERMETRIENLGELVNAADAFIIPREDADAGLTELQSFLSHAALEAGETQGERWDDCVQLMTLHSAKGLEFPLVFIAGMEDGLFPHQRSVEDAAGRLEEERRLCYVGMTRAREQLWLSYAEVRRMHGSQNYCRPSRFIEEIPSGFLEEIRPRIAASRPYRPPAKPRTTGVVDDDWPFRLGQAVVHSKFGEGTVMAFEGSGEHTRVHVNFLQAGAKWLVLAYANLQAR
;
A
#
# COMPACT_ATOMS: atom_id res chain seq x y z
N MET A 1 27.49 -22.80 14.43
CA MET A 1 26.68 -21.76 15.10
C MET A 1 25.24 -22.02 14.71
N CYS A 2 24.39 -22.48 15.63
CA CYS A 2 22.97 -22.71 15.31
C CYS A 2 22.29 -21.34 15.30
N ILE A 3 22.19 -20.74 14.12
CA ILE A 3 21.37 -19.57 13.89
C ILE A 3 19.94 -20.09 13.93
N ARG A 4 19.16 -19.70 14.95
CA ARG A 4 17.72 -19.87 14.89
C ARG A 4 17.19 -18.71 14.09
N ASP A 5 16.65 -19.00 12.93
CA ASP A 5 15.94 -18.01 12.12
C ASP A 5 14.70 -17.56 12.89
N ARG A 6 14.35 -16.30 12.81
CA ARG A 6 13.25 -15.72 13.57
C ARG A 6 12.09 -15.42 12.66
N LEU A 7 10.88 -15.75 13.14
CA LEU A 7 9.64 -15.48 12.43
C LEU A 7 8.80 -14.48 13.22
N TYR A 8 8.40 -13.39 12.57
CA TYR A 8 7.48 -12.42 13.12
C TYR A 8 6.16 -12.41 12.35
N SER A 9 5.07 -12.66 13.08
CA SER A 9 3.70 -12.51 12.57
C SER A 9 3.19 -11.12 12.92
N ALA A 10 3.13 -10.24 11.94
CA ALA A 10 2.62 -8.88 12.09
C ALA A 10 1.08 -8.86 11.96
N PHE A 11 0.43 -7.90 12.62
CA PHE A 11 -1.01 -7.69 12.46
C PHE A 11 -1.34 -7.20 11.06
N ASN A 12 -0.55 -6.23 10.56
CA ASN A 12 -0.68 -5.64 9.24
C ASN A 12 0.71 -5.21 8.72
N GLU A 13 0.74 -4.67 7.51
CA GLU A 13 1.95 -4.21 6.84
C GLU A 13 2.67 -3.06 7.58
N GLN A 14 1.94 -2.23 8.30
CA GLN A 14 2.53 -1.14 9.11
C GLN A 14 3.23 -1.69 10.35
N ASP A 15 2.60 -2.67 11.02
CA ASP A 15 3.20 -3.37 12.15
C ASP A 15 4.44 -4.15 11.73
N GLU A 16 4.43 -4.76 10.53
CA GLU A 16 5.58 -5.42 9.93
C GLU A 16 6.74 -4.44 9.74
N ALA A 17 6.50 -3.32 9.08
CA ALA A 17 7.53 -2.31 8.81
C ALA A 17 8.09 -1.70 10.09
N ARG A 18 7.22 -1.34 11.04
CA ARG A 18 7.62 -0.83 12.36
C ARG A 18 8.52 -1.81 13.08
N PHE A 19 8.11 -3.08 13.18
CA PHE A 19 8.89 -4.11 13.85
C PHE A 19 10.28 -4.27 13.23
N VAL A 20 10.36 -4.35 11.90
CA VAL A 20 11.64 -4.49 11.18
C VAL A 20 12.56 -3.32 11.48
N VAL A 21 12.04 -2.09 11.41
CA VAL A 21 12.84 -0.87 11.68
C VAL A 21 13.27 -0.81 13.15
N GLU A 22 12.42 -1.19 14.10
CA GLU A 22 12.79 -1.30 15.52
C GLU A 22 13.93 -2.32 15.75
N GLN A 23 13.94 -3.47 15.06
CA GLN A 23 15.04 -4.42 15.18
C GLN A 23 16.34 -3.86 14.58
N ILE A 24 16.25 -3.11 13.47
CA ILE A 24 17.42 -2.42 12.88
C ILE A 24 17.94 -1.35 13.84
N GLN A 25 17.05 -0.57 14.45
CA GLN A 25 17.46 0.42 15.46
C GLN A 25 18.20 -0.23 16.62
N ARG A 26 17.68 -1.34 17.16
CA ARG A 26 18.35 -2.10 18.23
C ARG A 26 19.72 -2.64 17.80
N TRP A 27 19.85 -3.01 16.52
CA TRP A 27 21.11 -3.44 15.93
C TRP A 27 22.14 -2.31 15.93
N ILE A 28 21.72 -1.11 15.54
CA ILE A 28 22.55 0.10 15.50
C ILE A 28 22.90 0.55 16.93
N ASP A 29 21.94 0.58 17.84
CA ASP A 29 22.13 0.94 19.26
C ASP A 29 23.09 -0.04 19.96
N GLY A 30 23.19 -1.28 19.48
CA GLY A 30 24.18 -2.26 19.89
C GLY A 30 25.59 -2.01 19.35
N GLY A 31 25.85 -0.85 18.71
CA GLY A 31 27.15 -0.45 18.16
C GLY A 31 27.48 -1.09 16.80
N ARG A 32 26.46 -1.63 16.12
CA ARG A 32 26.61 -2.22 14.79
C ARG A 32 26.32 -1.18 13.71
N ARG A 33 26.87 -1.38 12.51
CA ARG A 33 26.67 -0.48 11.37
C ARG A 33 25.31 -0.70 10.71
N ALA A 34 24.71 0.35 10.18
CA ALA A 34 23.45 0.28 9.45
C ALA A 34 23.60 -0.48 8.12
N ASP A 35 24.74 -0.34 7.42
CA ASP A 35 25.02 -1.04 6.16
C ASP A 35 25.20 -2.57 6.32
N HIS A 36 25.27 -3.06 7.56
CA HIS A 36 25.20 -4.47 7.89
C HIS A 36 23.78 -5.05 7.82
N SER A 37 22.79 -4.22 7.61
CA SER A 37 21.37 -4.60 7.60
C SER A 37 20.76 -4.51 6.21
N ALA A 38 20.01 -5.53 5.80
CA ALA A 38 19.27 -5.54 4.55
C ALA A 38 17.81 -5.94 4.76
N ILE A 39 16.91 -5.24 4.07
CA ILE A 39 15.49 -5.58 3.97
C ILE A 39 15.24 -6.09 2.54
N LEU A 40 14.88 -7.35 2.43
CA LEU A 40 14.60 -8.03 1.17
C LEU A 40 13.11 -8.21 1.00
N TYR A 41 12.60 -7.87 -0.16
CA TYR A 41 11.19 -8.01 -0.50
C TYR A 41 11.01 -8.57 -1.91
N ARG A 42 9.81 -9.08 -2.21
CA ARG A 42 9.53 -9.70 -3.52
C ARG A 42 9.27 -8.66 -4.60
N THR A 43 8.51 -7.61 -4.29
CA THR A 43 8.13 -6.56 -5.24
C THR A 43 8.58 -5.18 -4.75
N THR A 44 8.90 -4.30 -5.69
CA THR A 44 9.39 -2.95 -5.36
C THR A 44 8.35 -2.10 -4.63
N ALA A 45 7.06 -2.37 -4.82
CA ALA A 45 5.98 -1.68 -4.13
C ALA A 45 6.10 -1.79 -2.60
N GLN A 46 6.59 -2.94 -2.10
CA GLN A 46 6.76 -3.18 -0.66
C GLN A 46 7.76 -2.23 0.02
N SER A 47 8.67 -1.59 -0.74
CA SER A 47 9.69 -0.72 -0.14
C SER A 47 9.12 0.51 0.55
N ARG A 48 7.98 1.04 0.09
CA ARG A 48 7.42 2.32 0.55
C ARG A 48 7.28 2.41 2.07
N LEU A 49 6.65 1.43 2.71
CA LEU A 49 6.48 1.47 4.17
C LEU A 49 7.81 1.40 4.92
N PHE A 50 8.76 0.60 4.44
CA PHE A 50 10.10 0.55 5.04
C PHE A 50 10.84 1.87 4.85
N GLU A 51 10.73 2.51 3.68
CA GLU A 51 11.29 3.83 3.41
C GLU A 51 10.72 4.87 4.39
N GLU A 52 9.39 4.92 4.53
CA GLU A 52 8.68 5.82 5.44
C GLU A 52 9.11 5.62 6.91
N TYR A 53 9.09 4.38 7.42
CA TYR A 53 9.46 4.11 8.81
C TYR A 53 10.96 4.34 9.10
N LEU A 54 11.86 4.09 8.13
CA LEU A 54 13.28 4.41 8.28
C LEU A 54 13.50 5.92 8.33
N LEU A 55 12.78 6.71 7.51
CA LEU A 55 12.81 8.17 7.57
C LEU A 55 12.30 8.69 8.91
N GLN A 56 11.17 8.20 9.39
CA GLN A 56 10.63 8.58 10.70
C GLN A 56 11.59 8.28 11.85
N ALA A 57 12.35 7.18 11.74
CA ALA A 57 13.37 6.80 12.71
C ALA A 57 14.72 7.54 12.51
N ASN A 58 14.84 8.42 11.50
CA ASN A 58 16.09 9.07 11.09
C ASN A 58 17.23 8.06 10.79
N ILE A 59 16.90 6.89 10.29
CA ILE A 59 17.86 5.87 9.87
C ILE A 59 18.13 6.03 8.38
N PRO A 60 19.38 6.32 7.96
CA PRO A 60 19.71 6.44 6.56
C PRO A 60 19.54 5.11 5.84
N TYR A 61 18.95 5.15 4.65
CA TYR A 61 18.74 3.97 3.84
C TYR A 61 19.03 4.22 2.37
N ARG A 62 19.16 3.14 1.63
CA ARG A 62 19.33 3.13 0.18
C ARG A 62 18.50 2.06 -0.47
N VAL A 63 17.82 2.42 -1.56
CA VAL A 63 17.14 1.45 -2.44
C VAL A 63 18.13 0.97 -3.50
N TYR A 64 18.56 -0.28 -3.37
CA TYR A 64 19.57 -0.87 -4.25
C TYR A 64 18.97 -1.19 -5.63
N GLY A 65 19.59 -0.62 -6.66
CA GLY A 65 19.19 -0.85 -8.05
C GLY A 65 17.88 -0.15 -8.47
N GLY A 66 17.36 0.79 -7.66
CA GLY A 66 16.11 1.48 -7.93
C GLY A 66 16.05 2.91 -7.40
N LEU A 67 14.92 3.55 -7.68
CA LEU A 67 14.54 4.85 -7.14
C LEU A 67 13.69 4.65 -5.88
N ARG A 68 13.69 5.63 -4.99
CA ARG A 68 12.73 5.74 -3.90
C ARG A 68 11.31 5.74 -4.43
N PHE A 69 10.35 5.36 -3.60
CA PHE A 69 8.98 5.19 -4.04
C PHE A 69 8.41 6.42 -4.75
N PHE A 70 8.50 7.59 -4.12
CA PHE A 70 7.98 8.84 -4.70
C PHE A 70 8.82 9.43 -5.84
N GLU A 71 9.99 8.89 -6.10
CA GLU A 71 10.81 9.26 -7.26
C GLU A 71 10.49 8.48 -8.53
N ARG A 72 9.76 7.36 -8.43
CA ARG A 72 9.42 6.49 -9.55
C ARG A 72 8.56 7.20 -10.58
N THR A 73 8.81 6.92 -11.84
CA THR A 73 8.16 7.62 -12.97
C THR A 73 6.65 7.54 -12.93
N GLU A 74 6.09 6.36 -12.73
CA GLU A 74 4.65 6.11 -12.64
C GLU A 74 3.99 6.81 -11.46
N VAL A 75 4.69 6.85 -10.33
CA VAL A 75 4.24 7.57 -9.12
C VAL A 75 4.23 9.08 -9.39
N LYS A 76 5.32 9.62 -9.92
CA LYS A 76 5.39 11.05 -10.30
C LYS A 76 4.35 11.44 -11.34
N ASP A 77 4.01 10.53 -12.26
CA ASP A 77 2.97 10.79 -13.27
C ASP A 77 1.58 10.88 -12.62
N ALA A 78 1.23 9.95 -11.73
CA ALA A 78 -0.05 9.97 -11.01
C ALA A 78 -0.14 11.21 -10.08
N LEU A 79 0.94 11.53 -9.35
CA LEU A 79 1.00 12.72 -8.50
C LEU A 79 0.85 14.02 -9.32
N ALA A 80 1.40 14.07 -10.53
CA ALA A 80 1.24 15.25 -11.39
C ALA A 80 -0.23 15.48 -11.82
N TYR A 81 -0.98 14.40 -12.10
CA TYR A 81 -2.43 14.52 -12.29
C TYR A 81 -3.13 15.02 -11.04
N LEU A 82 -2.80 14.47 -9.88
CA LEU A 82 -3.39 14.87 -8.59
C LEU A 82 -3.09 16.34 -8.29
N ARG A 83 -1.87 16.84 -8.62
CA ARG A 83 -1.50 18.26 -8.52
C ARG A 83 -2.36 19.15 -9.42
N LEU A 84 -2.66 18.71 -10.66
CA LEU A 84 -3.56 19.45 -11.55
C LEU A 84 -5.00 19.49 -11.05
N LEU A 85 -5.49 18.46 -10.36
CA LEU A 85 -6.80 18.52 -9.70
C LEU A 85 -6.83 19.63 -8.65
N ARG A 86 -5.74 19.81 -7.93
CA ARG A 86 -5.61 20.86 -6.90
C ARG A 86 -5.41 22.24 -7.53
N ASN A 87 -4.50 22.35 -8.50
CA ASN A 87 -4.13 23.58 -9.16
C ASN A 87 -3.81 23.34 -10.64
N PRO A 88 -4.72 23.66 -11.56
CA PRO A 88 -4.46 23.52 -13.00
C PRO A 88 -3.29 24.36 -13.51
N ASN A 89 -2.97 25.45 -12.79
CA ASN A 89 -1.88 26.36 -13.14
C ASN A 89 -0.49 25.84 -12.67
N ASP A 90 -0.38 24.56 -12.31
CA ASP A 90 0.90 23.93 -12.06
C ASP A 90 1.55 23.51 -13.38
N ASP A 91 2.40 24.40 -13.91
CA ASP A 91 3.05 24.23 -15.20
C ASP A 91 3.91 22.96 -15.28
N ALA A 92 4.63 22.63 -14.21
CA ALA A 92 5.46 21.44 -14.17
C ALA A 92 4.62 20.14 -14.19
N ALA A 93 3.50 20.13 -13.48
CA ALA A 93 2.57 19.02 -13.51
C ALA A 93 1.90 18.87 -14.88
N LEU A 94 1.49 19.99 -15.50
CA LEU A 94 0.87 19.99 -16.81
C LEU A 94 1.85 19.46 -17.87
N GLU A 95 3.06 20.00 -17.95
CA GLU A 95 4.07 19.55 -18.92
C GLU A 95 4.36 18.05 -18.79
N ARG A 96 4.36 17.53 -17.55
CA ARG A 96 4.61 16.13 -17.31
C ARG A 96 3.54 15.22 -17.90
N VAL A 97 2.25 15.59 -17.81
CA VAL A 97 1.15 14.67 -18.11
C VAL A 97 0.29 15.02 -19.30
N ILE A 98 0.46 16.18 -19.92
CA ILE A 98 -0.38 16.63 -21.05
C ILE A 98 -0.44 15.61 -22.20
N ASN A 99 0.65 14.91 -22.46
CA ASN A 99 0.72 13.83 -23.45
C ASN A 99 1.06 12.45 -22.85
N LYS A 100 0.78 12.26 -21.60
CA LYS A 100 1.03 10.99 -20.91
C LYS A 100 -0.22 10.56 -20.12
N PRO A 101 -0.90 9.50 -20.53
CA PRO A 101 -0.71 8.67 -21.76
C PRO A 101 -0.71 9.47 -23.05
N THR A 102 -0.20 8.86 -24.13
CA THR A 102 -0.11 9.53 -25.44
C THR A 102 -1.49 9.96 -25.94
N ARG A 103 -1.66 11.27 -26.18
CA ARG A 103 -2.92 11.92 -26.62
C ARG A 103 -2.80 12.66 -27.96
N ALA A 104 -1.77 12.36 -28.73
CA ALA A 104 -1.45 13.11 -29.97
C ALA A 104 -1.14 14.60 -29.73
N ILE A 105 -0.75 15.00 -28.54
CA ILE A 105 -0.24 16.32 -28.19
C ILE A 105 1.28 16.25 -28.26
N GLY A 106 1.83 16.52 -29.45
CA GLY A 106 3.27 16.46 -29.70
C GLY A 106 4.02 17.71 -29.22
N GLU A 107 5.36 17.63 -29.25
CA GLU A 107 6.25 18.72 -28.82
C GLU A 107 5.95 20.05 -29.51
N LYS A 108 5.56 20.04 -30.81
CA LYS A 108 5.16 21.28 -31.53
C LYS A 108 3.97 21.96 -30.87
N THR A 109 2.97 21.20 -30.41
CA THR A 109 1.78 21.75 -29.75
C THR A 109 2.16 22.33 -28.39
N VAL A 110 2.98 21.61 -27.63
CA VAL A 110 3.49 22.09 -26.33
C VAL A 110 4.35 23.33 -26.47
N SER A 111 5.19 23.40 -27.51
CA SER A 111 6.00 24.60 -27.82
C SER A 111 5.16 25.83 -28.15
N ILE A 112 4.01 25.66 -28.86
CA ILE A 112 3.07 26.74 -29.10
C ILE A 112 2.49 27.26 -27.77
N ILE A 113 2.06 26.35 -26.89
CA ILE A 113 1.53 26.71 -25.57
C ILE A 113 2.59 27.46 -24.74
N ARG A 114 3.84 26.95 -24.69
CA ARG A 114 4.95 27.62 -24.00
C ARG A 114 5.25 29.01 -24.57
N PHE A 115 5.24 29.13 -25.87
CA PHE A 115 5.44 30.44 -26.53
C PHE A 115 4.37 31.45 -26.14
N GLN A 116 3.10 31.05 -26.26
CA GLN A 116 1.97 31.90 -25.88
C GLN A 116 1.97 32.27 -24.38
N ALA A 117 2.32 31.30 -23.51
CA ALA A 117 2.46 31.53 -22.07
C ALA A 117 3.51 32.63 -21.77
N ARG A 118 4.66 32.57 -22.44
CA ARG A 118 5.75 33.56 -22.26
C ARG A 118 5.38 34.93 -22.77
N GLU A 119 4.84 35.00 -23.98
CA GLU A 119 4.50 36.29 -24.61
C GLU A 119 3.44 37.05 -23.80
N ASN A 120 2.50 36.33 -23.20
CA ASN A 120 1.37 36.94 -22.49
C ASN A 120 1.48 36.88 -20.96
N SER A 121 2.61 36.38 -20.41
CA SER A 121 2.80 36.17 -18.95
C SER A 121 1.69 35.34 -18.33
N LEU A 122 1.28 34.29 -19.03
CA LEU A 122 0.25 33.32 -18.59
C LEU A 122 0.86 32.03 -18.08
N THR A 123 0.08 31.26 -17.32
CA THR A 123 0.40 29.86 -17.04
C THR A 123 0.18 29.00 -18.30
N LEU A 124 0.77 27.82 -18.35
CA LEU A 124 0.57 26.91 -19.49
C LEU A 124 -0.91 26.52 -19.67
N TRP A 125 -1.63 26.36 -18.57
CA TRP A 125 -3.07 26.08 -18.57
C TRP A 125 -3.87 27.25 -19.22
N GLN A 126 -3.60 28.47 -18.79
CA GLN A 126 -4.24 29.65 -19.32
C GLN A 126 -3.91 29.84 -20.83
N ALA A 127 -2.64 29.68 -21.18
CA ALA A 127 -2.18 29.77 -22.57
C ALA A 127 -2.81 28.67 -23.44
N ALA A 128 -2.97 27.46 -22.97
CA ALA A 128 -3.65 26.40 -23.71
C ALA A 128 -5.11 26.72 -23.99
N ASN A 129 -5.83 27.27 -23.00
CA ASN A 129 -7.21 27.72 -23.18
C ASN A 129 -7.30 28.89 -24.17
N GLU A 130 -6.38 29.85 -24.07
CA GLU A 130 -6.34 31.00 -24.99
C GLU A 130 -6.03 30.57 -26.42
N CYS A 131 -5.06 29.66 -26.62
CA CYS A 131 -4.77 29.08 -27.94
C CYS A 131 -5.98 28.36 -28.54
N LEU A 132 -6.79 27.67 -27.71
CA LEU A 132 -8.04 27.04 -28.15
C LEU A 132 -9.08 28.08 -28.58
N ALA A 133 -9.27 29.12 -27.76
CA ALA A 133 -10.24 30.20 -28.04
C ALA A 133 -9.90 30.99 -29.32
N GLN A 134 -8.60 31.20 -29.55
CA GLN A 134 -8.10 31.92 -30.75
C GLN A 134 -7.94 31.00 -31.97
N GLY A 135 -8.16 29.70 -31.87
CA GLY A 135 -8.02 28.77 -32.99
C GLY A 135 -6.59 28.61 -33.53
N ILE A 136 -5.57 28.80 -32.66
CA ILE A 136 -4.15 28.73 -33.03
C ILE A 136 -3.71 27.32 -33.42
N PHE A 137 -4.32 26.32 -32.86
CA PHE A 137 -3.97 24.93 -33.14
C PHE A 137 -4.57 24.43 -34.45
N ALA A 138 -3.83 23.53 -35.12
CA ALA A 138 -4.44 22.68 -36.14
C ALA A 138 -5.58 21.84 -35.53
N THR A 139 -6.64 21.57 -36.31
CA THR A 139 -7.87 20.94 -35.85
C THR A 139 -7.62 19.69 -34.93
N ARG A 140 -6.75 18.77 -35.35
CA ARG A 140 -6.43 17.56 -34.58
C ARG A 140 -5.74 17.86 -33.23
N ALA A 141 -4.80 18.81 -33.27
CA ALA A 141 -4.08 19.20 -32.04
C ALA A 141 -5.01 19.96 -31.09
N GLY A 142 -5.84 20.87 -31.63
CA GLY A 142 -6.83 21.59 -30.83
C GLY A 142 -7.84 20.65 -30.16
N SER A 143 -8.37 19.69 -30.91
CA SER A 143 -9.26 18.68 -30.34
C SER A 143 -8.60 17.87 -29.23
N ALA A 144 -7.31 17.50 -29.37
CA ALA A 144 -6.57 16.75 -28.36
C ALA A 144 -6.31 17.57 -27.09
N VAL A 145 -5.93 18.85 -27.23
CA VAL A 145 -5.73 19.77 -26.09
C VAL A 145 -7.06 20.03 -25.38
N SER A 146 -8.14 20.29 -26.13
CA SER A 146 -9.49 20.49 -25.59
C SER A 146 -9.95 19.26 -24.80
N ALA A 147 -9.76 18.06 -25.35
CA ALA A 147 -10.09 16.81 -24.64
C ALA A 147 -9.27 16.60 -23.34
N PHE A 148 -8.00 17.00 -23.32
CA PHE A 148 -7.18 16.96 -22.11
C PHE A 148 -7.68 17.95 -21.05
N ILE A 149 -8.00 19.19 -21.44
CA ILE A 149 -8.55 20.19 -20.52
C ILE A 149 -9.87 19.70 -19.93
N GLN A 150 -10.78 19.22 -20.76
CA GLN A 150 -12.06 18.65 -20.32
C GLN A 150 -11.89 17.45 -19.37
N LEU A 151 -10.88 16.61 -19.60
CA LEU A 151 -10.55 15.49 -18.71
C LEU A 151 -10.19 16.01 -17.33
N ILE A 152 -9.27 16.99 -17.22
CA ILE A 152 -8.85 17.54 -15.92
C ILE A 152 -10.01 18.25 -15.22
N GLU A 153 -10.75 19.09 -15.93
CA GLU A 153 -11.91 19.80 -15.35
C GLU A 153 -13.01 18.82 -14.88
N GLY A 154 -13.30 17.81 -15.69
CA GLY A 154 -14.27 16.78 -15.36
C GLY A 154 -13.85 15.96 -14.12
N MET A 155 -12.57 15.61 -14.00
CA MET A 155 -12.03 14.96 -12.81
C MET A 155 -12.15 15.89 -11.58
N ARG A 156 -11.75 17.14 -11.69
CA ARG A 156 -11.81 18.14 -10.60
C ARG A 156 -13.21 18.28 -10.03
N GLU A 157 -14.20 18.44 -10.90
CA GLU A 157 -15.60 18.62 -10.45
C GLU A 157 -16.15 17.33 -9.82
N ARG A 158 -15.92 16.17 -10.45
CA ARG A 158 -16.45 14.90 -9.98
C ARG A 158 -15.81 14.42 -8.67
N MET A 159 -14.49 14.65 -8.50
CA MET A 159 -13.73 14.12 -7.34
C MET A 159 -13.62 15.11 -6.19
N LYS A 160 -14.27 16.27 -6.25
CA LYS A 160 -14.15 17.35 -5.28
C LYS A 160 -14.37 16.91 -3.83
N ASP A 161 -15.38 16.05 -3.60
CA ASP A 161 -15.77 15.57 -2.28
C ASP A 161 -15.34 14.12 -2.01
N TRP A 162 -14.46 13.57 -2.85
CA TRP A 162 -13.94 12.23 -2.68
C TRP A 162 -12.82 12.20 -1.63
N THR A 163 -12.67 11.06 -0.95
CA THR A 163 -11.49 10.81 -0.10
C THR A 163 -10.22 10.80 -0.95
N LEU A 164 -9.08 11.07 -0.34
CA LEU A 164 -7.80 11.14 -1.04
C LEU A 164 -7.47 9.83 -1.78
N GLY A 165 -7.71 8.67 -1.14
CA GLY A 165 -7.55 7.36 -1.78
C GLY A 165 -8.44 7.20 -3.02
N ASN A 166 -9.71 7.60 -2.94
CA ASN A 166 -10.62 7.56 -4.07
C ASN A 166 -10.23 8.55 -5.18
N GLN A 167 -9.74 9.75 -4.82
CA GLN A 167 -9.21 10.71 -5.80
C GLN A 167 -8.00 10.11 -6.55
N MET A 168 -7.07 9.46 -5.83
CA MET A 168 -5.91 8.81 -6.43
C MET A 168 -6.32 7.68 -7.36
N GLN A 169 -7.23 6.80 -6.93
CA GLN A 169 -7.75 5.72 -7.78
C GLN A 169 -8.45 6.29 -9.02
N GLY A 170 -9.32 7.29 -8.84
CA GLY A 170 -10.02 7.94 -9.94
C GLY A 170 -9.08 8.61 -10.95
N VAL A 171 -8.01 9.24 -10.46
CA VAL A 171 -6.95 9.81 -11.31
C VAL A 171 -6.29 8.73 -12.17
N ILE A 172 -5.93 7.60 -11.58
CA ILE A 172 -5.27 6.49 -12.29
C ILE A 172 -6.20 5.91 -13.37
N ASP A 173 -7.49 5.74 -13.05
CA ASP A 173 -8.48 5.15 -13.94
C ASP A 173 -8.81 6.09 -15.11
N ASP A 174 -9.19 7.33 -14.82
CA ASP A 174 -9.62 8.30 -15.84
C ASP A 174 -8.48 8.75 -16.75
N SER A 175 -7.28 8.90 -16.19
CA SER A 175 -6.10 9.20 -17.01
C SER A 175 -5.68 8.06 -17.91
N ARG A 176 -6.13 6.82 -17.61
CA ARG A 176 -5.73 5.56 -18.26
C ARG A 176 -4.24 5.25 -18.11
N LEU A 177 -3.65 5.59 -16.97
CA LEU A 177 -2.23 5.31 -16.70
C LEU A 177 -1.94 3.81 -16.72
N VAL A 178 -2.82 2.96 -16.17
CA VAL A 178 -2.66 1.51 -16.21
C VAL A 178 -2.56 1.03 -17.66
N SER A 179 -3.52 1.39 -18.52
CA SER A 179 -3.53 1.02 -19.95
C SER A 179 -2.35 1.59 -20.74
N HIS A 180 -1.75 2.67 -20.26
CA HIS A 180 -0.51 3.18 -20.83
C HIS A 180 0.68 2.25 -20.54
N TYR A 181 0.81 1.82 -19.29
CA TYR A 181 1.90 0.95 -18.87
C TYR A 181 1.71 -0.51 -19.30
N GLU A 182 0.48 -0.98 -19.53
CA GLU A 182 0.20 -2.31 -20.11
C GLU A 182 0.87 -2.56 -21.46
N LYS A 183 1.32 -1.51 -22.16
CA LYS A 183 2.06 -1.59 -23.42
C LYS A 183 3.55 -1.87 -23.23
N GLU A 184 4.06 -1.79 -22.01
CA GLU A 184 5.46 -2.05 -21.69
C GLU A 184 5.75 -3.56 -21.58
N PRO A 185 7.04 -3.97 -21.60
CA PRO A 185 7.42 -5.34 -21.31
C PRO A 185 6.86 -5.81 -19.97
N ARG A 186 6.42 -7.06 -19.90
CA ARG A 186 5.63 -7.63 -18.81
C ARG A 186 6.19 -7.31 -17.40
N GLU A 187 7.48 -7.52 -17.18
CA GLU A 187 8.10 -7.30 -15.86
C GLU A 187 8.01 -5.83 -15.41
N ARG A 188 8.24 -4.89 -16.33
CA ARG A 188 8.13 -3.45 -16.04
C ARG A 188 6.69 -3.03 -15.82
N MET A 189 5.78 -3.56 -16.64
CA MET A 189 4.35 -3.33 -16.52
C MET A 189 3.85 -3.74 -15.13
N GLU A 190 4.14 -4.97 -14.72
CA GLU A 190 3.71 -5.51 -13.43
C GLU A 190 4.21 -4.62 -12.27
N THR A 191 5.50 -4.30 -12.26
CA THR A 191 6.10 -3.41 -11.27
C THR A 191 5.42 -2.04 -11.20
N ARG A 192 5.11 -1.42 -12.36
CA ARG A 192 4.49 -0.10 -12.40
C ARG A 192 3.05 -0.11 -11.91
N ILE A 193 2.29 -1.13 -12.28
CA ILE A 193 0.89 -1.30 -11.82
C ILE A 193 0.86 -1.53 -10.32
N GLU A 194 1.75 -2.36 -9.77
CA GLU A 194 1.88 -2.56 -8.33
C GLU A 194 2.24 -1.25 -7.59
N ASN A 195 3.17 -0.45 -8.16
CA ASN A 195 3.52 0.85 -7.59
C ASN A 195 2.34 1.84 -7.61
N LEU A 196 1.52 1.84 -8.67
CA LEU A 196 0.30 2.65 -8.71
C LEU A 196 -0.73 2.18 -7.67
N GLY A 197 -0.90 0.87 -7.50
CA GLY A 197 -1.75 0.31 -6.44
C GLY A 197 -1.27 0.68 -5.04
N GLU A 198 0.05 0.65 -4.81
CA GLU A 198 0.63 1.05 -3.53
C GLU A 198 0.50 2.57 -3.28
N LEU A 199 0.51 3.38 -4.34
CA LEU A 199 0.24 4.82 -4.22
C LEU A 199 -1.21 5.10 -3.78
N VAL A 200 -2.18 4.30 -4.24
CA VAL A 200 -3.56 4.36 -3.75
C VAL A 200 -3.63 3.98 -2.28
N ASN A 201 -2.93 2.90 -1.88
CA ASN A 201 -2.86 2.50 -0.47
C ASN A 201 -2.25 3.60 0.41
N ALA A 202 -1.18 4.26 -0.06
CA ALA A 202 -0.55 5.38 0.62
C ALA A 202 -1.52 6.56 0.81
N ALA A 203 -2.24 6.93 -0.25
CA ALA A 203 -3.23 8.00 -0.21
C ALA A 203 -4.40 7.69 0.73
N ASP A 204 -4.87 6.45 0.74
CA ASP A 204 -6.01 6.02 1.57
C ASP A 204 -5.63 5.85 3.07
N ALA A 205 -4.35 5.55 3.34
CA ALA A 205 -3.84 5.43 4.71
C ALA A 205 -3.29 6.75 5.27
N PHE A 206 -3.22 7.81 4.45
CA PHE A 206 -2.62 9.07 4.85
C PHE A 206 -3.47 9.76 5.93
N ILE A 207 -2.79 10.21 6.97
CA ILE A 207 -3.38 10.99 8.06
C ILE A 207 -2.67 12.34 8.09
N ILE A 208 -3.42 13.43 8.00
CA ILE A 208 -2.86 14.77 8.06
C ILE A 208 -2.09 14.95 9.37
N PRO A 209 -0.79 15.30 9.32
CA PRO A 209 -0.05 15.70 10.52
C PRO A 209 -0.73 16.87 11.22
N ARG A 210 -0.68 16.88 12.55
CA ARG A 210 -1.36 17.93 13.34
C ARG A 210 -0.89 19.34 12.97
N GLU A 211 0.40 19.50 12.68
CA GLU A 211 1.00 20.76 12.26
C GLU A 211 0.40 21.28 10.95
N ASP A 212 0.19 20.41 9.98
CA ASP A 212 -0.44 20.73 8.70
C ASP A 212 -1.92 21.06 8.86
N ALA A 213 -2.63 20.31 9.72
CA ALA A 213 -4.02 20.59 10.04
C ALA A 213 -4.18 21.96 10.76
N ASP A 214 -3.30 22.28 11.70
CA ASP A 214 -3.25 23.56 12.40
C ASP A 214 -2.90 24.72 11.43
N ALA A 215 -2.11 24.46 10.38
CA ALA A 215 -1.82 25.39 9.29
C ALA A 215 -2.97 25.54 8.28
N GLY A 216 -4.05 24.78 8.42
CA GLY A 216 -5.22 24.82 7.53
C GLY A 216 -5.01 24.16 6.16
N LEU A 217 -4.02 23.28 6.03
CA LEU A 217 -3.82 22.51 4.81
C LEU A 217 -4.93 21.47 4.65
N THR A 218 -5.36 21.25 3.41
CA THR A 218 -6.23 20.13 3.08
C THR A 218 -5.43 18.82 3.06
N GLU A 219 -6.11 17.67 3.22
CA GLU A 219 -5.49 16.35 3.16
C GLU A 219 -4.66 16.17 1.87
N LEU A 220 -5.22 16.59 0.73
CA LEU A 220 -4.52 16.55 -0.56
C LEU A 220 -3.25 17.43 -0.58
N GLN A 221 -3.30 18.63 0.03
CA GLN A 221 -2.12 19.51 0.09
C GLN A 221 -1.02 18.91 0.96
N SER A 222 -1.39 18.42 2.13
CA SER A 222 -0.46 17.79 3.08
C SER A 222 0.19 16.54 2.44
N PHE A 223 -0.61 15.69 1.81
CA PHE A 223 -0.09 14.51 1.10
C PHE A 223 0.90 14.86 -0.02
N LEU A 224 0.58 15.85 -0.86
CA LEU A 224 1.47 16.30 -1.93
C LEU A 224 2.77 16.90 -1.39
N SER A 225 2.70 17.63 -0.27
CA SER A 225 3.88 18.18 0.41
C SER A 225 4.76 17.05 0.98
N HIS A 226 4.16 16.08 1.63
CA HIS A 226 4.84 14.89 2.15
C HIS A 226 5.54 14.10 1.02
N ALA A 227 4.83 13.81 -0.06
CA ALA A 227 5.40 13.13 -1.22
C ALA A 227 6.57 13.90 -1.87
N ALA A 228 6.50 15.23 -1.89
CA ALA A 228 7.57 16.08 -2.41
C ALA A 228 8.80 16.10 -1.49
N LEU A 229 8.60 16.13 -0.17
CA LEU A 229 9.69 16.04 0.81
C LEU A 229 10.42 14.71 0.69
N GLU A 230 9.69 13.60 0.69
CA GLU A 230 10.30 12.27 0.55
C GLU A 230 11.05 12.09 -0.78
N ALA A 231 10.52 12.65 -1.88
CA ALA A 231 11.20 12.62 -3.18
C ALA A 231 12.44 13.53 -3.23
N GLY A 232 12.51 14.56 -2.39
CA GLY A 232 13.60 15.53 -2.34
C GLY A 232 14.79 15.15 -1.46
N GLU A 233 14.61 14.16 -0.58
CA GLU A 233 15.71 13.71 0.28
C GLU A 233 16.78 12.95 -0.50
N THR A 234 18.05 13.09 -0.07
CA THR A 234 19.17 12.39 -0.72
C THR A 234 19.22 10.94 -0.24
N GLN A 235 19.30 9.98 -1.17
CA GLN A 235 19.66 8.61 -0.81
C GLN A 235 21.11 8.59 -0.29
N GLY A 236 21.38 7.71 0.69
CA GLY A 236 22.74 7.40 1.08
C GLY A 236 23.59 6.98 -0.12
N GLU A 237 24.83 7.46 -0.22
CA GLU A 237 25.75 7.04 -1.25
C GLU A 237 26.19 5.58 -1.03
N ARG A 238 26.83 4.97 -2.04
CA ARG A 238 27.26 3.56 -1.96
C ARG A 238 28.15 3.25 -0.76
N TRP A 239 28.86 4.24 -0.27
CA TRP A 239 29.83 4.12 0.83
C TRP A 239 29.30 4.63 2.17
N ASP A 240 28.08 5.13 2.20
CA ASP A 240 27.48 5.60 3.43
C ASP A 240 27.04 4.43 4.32
N ASP A 241 27.07 4.65 5.63
CA ASP A 241 26.54 3.71 6.61
C ASP A 241 25.01 3.77 6.62
N CYS A 242 24.37 3.03 5.71
CA CYS A 242 22.94 3.06 5.50
C CYS A 242 22.33 1.66 5.28
N VAL A 243 21.09 1.48 5.73
CA VAL A 243 20.33 0.23 5.54
C VAL A 243 20.08 -0.03 4.05
N GLN A 244 20.20 -1.27 3.62
CA GLN A 244 20.04 -1.67 2.22
C GLN A 244 18.63 -2.24 1.99
N LEU A 245 17.84 -1.58 1.15
CA LEU A 245 16.53 -2.03 0.69
C LEU A 245 16.64 -2.58 -0.72
N MET A 246 16.19 -3.81 -0.96
CA MET A 246 16.28 -4.40 -2.30
C MET A 246 15.28 -5.52 -2.52
N THR A 247 15.02 -5.80 -3.80
CA THR A 247 14.28 -7.01 -4.14
C THR A 247 15.14 -8.25 -3.91
N LEU A 248 14.52 -9.39 -3.65
CA LEU A 248 15.19 -10.69 -3.55
C LEU A 248 16.06 -11.00 -4.78
N HIS A 249 15.64 -10.58 -5.97
CA HIS A 249 16.43 -10.74 -7.20
C HIS A 249 17.71 -9.93 -7.18
N SER A 250 17.66 -8.71 -6.67
CA SER A 250 18.82 -7.80 -6.58
C SER A 250 19.82 -8.24 -5.50
N ALA A 251 19.39 -9.06 -4.55
CA ALA A 251 20.23 -9.55 -3.46
C ALA A 251 21.21 -10.66 -3.87
N LYS A 252 21.11 -11.17 -5.11
CA LYS A 252 21.98 -12.23 -5.60
C LYS A 252 23.45 -11.79 -5.62
N GLY A 253 24.30 -12.53 -4.92
CA GLY A 253 25.75 -12.25 -4.83
C GLY A 253 26.13 -11.27 -3.71
N LEU A 254 25.16 -10.70 -2.99
CA LEU A 254 25.41 -9.86 -1.81
C LEU A 254 25.23 -10.71 -0.54
N GLU A 255 25.79 -10.25 0.58
CA GLU A 255 25.63 -10.87 1.89
C GLU A 255 25.68 -9.81 2.99
N PHE A 256 24.84 -10.00 4.02
CA PHE A 256 24.70 -9.04 5.13
C PHE A 256 24.68 -9.78 6.48
N PRO A 257 25.26 -9.19 7.54
CA PRO A 257 25.15 -9.74 8.88
C PRO A 257 23.70 -9.92 9.35
N LEU A 258 22.83 -8.95 9.06
CA LEU A 258 21.42 -8.95 9.44
C LEU A 258 20.55 -8.85 8.19
N VAL A 259 19.66 -9.81 8.00
CA VAL A 259 18.74 -9.84 6.84
C VAL A 259 17.30 -10.00 7.33
N PHE A 260 16.42 -9.20 6.77
CA PHE A 260 14.98 -9.34 6.88
C PHE A 260 14.42 -9.76 5.52
N ILE A 261 13.55 -10.78 5.49
CA ILE A 261 12.73 -11.11 4.33
C ILE A 261 11.29 -10.80 4.71
N ALA A 262 10.76 -9.74 4.13
CA ALA A 262 9.44 -9.22 4.45
C ALA A 262 8.38 -9.65 3.43
N GLY A 263 7.12 -9.71 3.89
CA GLY A 263 5.99 -10.07 3.06
C GLY A 263 5.99 -11.55 2.68
N MET A 264 6.36 -12.42 3.60
CA MET A 264 6.34 -13.88 3.42
C MET A 264 4.90 -14.41 3.49
N GLU A 265 4.11 -14.10 2.44
CA GLU A 265 2.68 -14.38 2.34
C GLU A 265 2.34 -15.08 1.03
N ASP A 266 1.50 -16.12 1.06
CA ASP A 266 0.98 -16.75 -0.17
C ASP A 266 0.20 -15.72 -0.99
N GLY A 267 0.59 -15.56 -2.27
CA GLY A 267 0.06 -14.53 -3.16
C GLY A 267 0.98 -13.31 -3.32
N LEU A 268 1.83 -13.02 -2.34
CA LEU A 268 2.86 -11.98 -2.40
C LEU A 268 4.25 -12.61 -2.60
N PHE A 269 4.61 -13.56 -1.75
CA PHE A 269 5.81 -14.38 -1.90
C PHE A 269 5.57 -15.81 -1.34
N PRO A 270 5.33 -16.81 -2.21
CA PRO A 270 5.38 -16.77 -3.68
C PRO A 270 4.30 -15.89 -4.29
N HIS A 271 4.63 -15.25 -5.41
CA HIS A 271 3.70 -14.39 -6.11
C HIS A 271 2.51 -15.20 -6.65
N GLN A 272 1.27 -14.68 -6.57
CA GLN A 272 0.03 -15.37 -6.93
C GLN A 272 0.10 -16.09 -8.29
N ARG A 273 0.59 -15.39 -9.30
CA ARG A 273 0.71 -15.93 -10.67
C ARG A 273 1.70 -17.10 -10.77
N SER A 274 2.71 -17.13 -9.90
CA SER A 274 3.66 -18.23 -9.87
C SER A 274 3.08 -19.49 -9.22
N VAL A 275 2.08 -19.31 -8.38
CA VAL A 275 1.32 -20.41 -7.74
C VAL A 275 0.32 -21.02 -8.74
N GLU A 276 -0.31 -20.20 -9.57
CA GLU A 276 -1.33 -20.61 -10.54
C GLU A 276 -0.73 -21.23 -11.82
N ASP A 277 0.57 -21.03 -12.06
CA ASP A 277 1.24 -21.48 -13.28
C ASP A 277 1.80 -22.89 -13.13
N ALA A 278 1.31 -23.81 -13.96
CA ALA A 278 1.79 -25.20 -14.04
C ALA A 278 3.23 -25.33 -14.57
N ALA A 279 3.87 -24.25 -15.04
CA ALA A 279 5.15 -24.26 -15.75
C ALA A 279 6.41 -24.20 -14.86
N GLY A 280 6.31 -24.55 -13.57
CA GLY A 280 7.48 -24.61 -12.68
C GLY A 280 7.93 -23.27 -12.08
N ARG A 281 7.16 -22.19 -12.23
CA ARG A 281 7.47 -20.88 -11.64
C ARG A 281 7.49 -20.88 -10.11
N LEU A 282 6.74 -21.76 -9.48
CA LEU A 282 6.80 -21.94 -8.04
C LEU A 282 8.18 -22.39 -7.57
N GLU A 283 8.83 -23.26 -8.34
CA GLU A 283 10.20 -23.72 -8.04
C GLU A 283 11.22 -22.57 -8.18
N GLU A 284 11.00 -21.65 -9.10
CA GLU A 284 11.84 -20.46 -9.22
C GLU A 284 11.65 -19.53 -8.02
N GLU A 285 10.42 -19.32 -7.56
CA GLU A 285 10.13 -18.58 -6.32
C GLU A 285 10.78 -19.25 -5.10
N ARG A 286 10.78 -20.59 -5.04
CA ARG A 286 11.47 -21.33 -3.97
C ARG A 286 12.98 -21.13 -4.00
N ARG A 287 13.58 -21.17 -5.19
CA ARG A 287 15.01 -20.86 -5.37
C ARG A 287 15.34 -19.43 -4.96
N LEU A 288 14.44 -18.49 -5.28
CA LEU A 288 14.57 -17.10 -4.88
C LEU A 288 14.49 -16.94 -3.36
N CYS A 289 13.59 -17.68 -2.69
CA CYS A 289 13.50 -17.73 -1.23
C CYS A 289 14.81 -18.26 -0.63
N TYR A 290 15.31 -19.36 -1.13
CA TYR A 290 16.59 -19.93 -0.71
C TYR A 290 17.75 -18.92 -0.89
N VAL A 291 17.80 -18.24 -2.03
CA VAL A 291 18.80 -17.18 -2.26
C VAL A 291 18.67 -16.09 -1.20
N GLY A 292 17.47 -15.60 -0.94
CA GLY A 292 17.24 -14.57 0.08
C GLY A 292 17.70 -15.00 1.47
N MET A 293 17.32 -16.18 1.92
CA MET A 293 17.71 -16.74 3.22
C MET A 293 19.23 -16.87 3.36
N THR A 294 19.91 -17.30 2.29
CA THR A 294 21.37 -17.46 2.29
C THR A 294 22.15 -16.15 2.22
N ARG A 295 21.48 -14.99 2.17
CA ARG A 295 22.14 -13.67 2.25
C ARG A 295 22.50 -13.30 3.70
N ALA A 296 21.89 -13.96 4.68
CA ALA A 296 22.16 -13.72 6.10
C ALA A 296 23.43 -14.43 6.56
N ARG A 297 24.35 -13.65 7.16
CA ARG A 297 25.58 -14.19 7.78
C ARG A 297 25.41 -14.51 9.26
N GLU A 298 24.66 -13.67 10.00
CA GLU A 298 24.53 -13.79 11.44
C GLU A 298 23.09 -13.98 11.90
N GLN A 299 22.15 -13.20 11.36
CA GLN A 299 20.76 -13.21 11.76
C GLN A 299 19.85 -13.11 10.55
N LEU A 300 18.86 -13.99 10.51
CA LEU A 300 17.76 -13.95 9.54
C LEU A 300 16.43 -13.76 10.26
N TRP A 301 15.65 -12.82 9.76
CA TRP A 301 14.28 -12.56 10.17
C TRP A 301 13.35 -12.77 8.98
N LEU A 302 12.33 -13.57 9.19
CA LEU A 302 11.22 -13.72 8.26
C LEU A 302 10.02 -12.99 8.84
N SER A 303 9.28 -12.24 8.03
CA SER A 303 8.07 -11.58 8.50
C SER A 303 6.93 -11.70 7.49
N TYR A 304 5.71 -11.71 8.01
CA TYR A 304 4.49 -11.66 7.22
C TYR A 304 3.41 -10.89 7.99
N ALA A 305 2.47 -10.30 7.27
CA ALA A 305 1.30 -9.65 7.84
C ALA A 305 0.07 -10.56 7.79
N GLU A 306 -0.74 -10.60 8.87
CA GLU A 306 -2.01 -11.34 8.90
C GLU A 306 -3.09 -10.66 8.04
N VAL A 307 -3.01 -9.34 7.92
CA VAL A 307 -3.88 -8.51 7.08
C VAL A 307 -3.01 -7.54 6.30
N ARG A 308 -3.24 -7.41 5.01
CA ARG A 308 -2.54 -6.45 4.14
C ARG A 308 -3.52 -5.69 3.28
N ARG A 309 -3.30 -4.40 3.13
CA ARG A 309 -4.05 -3.59 2.18
C ARG A 309 -3.45 -3.75 0.79
N MET A 310 -4.29 -4.13 -0.17
CA MET A 310 -3.92 -4.27 -1.58
C MET A 310 -4.99 -3.59 -2.44
N HIS A 311 -4.57 -2.63 -3.28
CA HIS A 311 -5.47 -1.86 -4.15
C HIS A 311 -6.68 -1.26 -3.39
N GLY A 312 -6.43 -0.63 -2.25
CA GLY A 312 -7.46 -0.01 -1.41
C GLY A 312 -8.34 -0.97 -0.60
N SER A 313 -8.16 -2.30 -0.73
CA SER A 313 -8.95 -3.32 -0.02
C SER A 313 -8.11 -4.07 1.01
N GLN A 314 -8.68 -4.35 2.18
CA GLN A 314 -8.04 -5.21 3.19
C GLN A 314 -8.21 -6.68 2.81
N ASN A 315 -7.10 -7.41 2.76
CA ASN A 315 -7.05 -8.83 2.47
C ASN A 315 -6.42 -9.58 3.65
N TYR A 316 -7.05 -10.69 4.05
CA TYR A 316 -6.44 -11.61 5.00
C TYR A 316 -5.40 -12.46 4.29
N CYS A 317 -4.16 -12.40 4.79
CA CYS A 317 -3.05 -13.09 4.22
C CYS A 317 -2.81 -14.43 4.90
N ARG A 318 -2.33 -15.40 4.12
CA ARG A 318 -1.80 -16.66 4.66
C ARG A 318 -0.28 -16.57 4.68
N PRO A 319 0.39 -17.07 5.72
CA PRO A 319 1.84 -17.19 5.69
C PRO A 319 2.28 -17.93 4.44
N SER A 320 3.43 -17.55 3.93
CA SER A 320 4.05 -18.21 2.79
C SER A 320 4.24 -19.70 3.08
N ARG A 321 3.89 -20.55 2.11
CA ARG A 321 4.19 -21.99 2.15
C ARG A 321 5.67 -22.29 2.35
N PHE A 322 6.55 -21.38 1.97
CA PHE A 322 8.00 -21.55 2.19
C PHE A 322 8.38 -21.50 3.68
N ILE A 323 7.59 -20.83 4.52
CA ILE A 323 7.75 -20.88 5.98
C ILE A 323 7.42 -22.27 6.50
N GLU A 324 6.39 -22.91 5.97
CA GLU A 324 5.97 -24.26 6.39
C GLU A 324 6.98 -25.35 5.96
N GLU A 325 7.79 -25.08 4.92
CA GLU A 325 8.87 -25.96 4.47
C GLU A 325 10.10 -25.92 5.41
N ILE A 326 10.21 -24.93 6.30
CA ILE A 326 11.31 -24.83 7.27
C ILE A 326 10.99 -25.72 8.47
N PRO A 327 11.88 -26.67 8.85
CA PRO A 327 11.64 -27.48 10.03
C PRO A 327 11.54 -26.62 11.30
N SER A 328 10.52 -26.86 12.11
CA SER A 328 10.18 -26.03 13.28
C SER A 328 11.31 -25.87 14.30
N GLY A 329 12.27 -26.80 14.34
CA GLY A 329 13.44 -26.69 15.22
C GLY A 329 14.44 -25.61 14.84
N PHE A 330 14.37 -25.07 13.61
CA PHE A 330 15.25 -24.01 13.10
C PHE A 330 14.59 -22.64 13.14
N LEU A 331 13.29 -22.54 13.40
CA LEU A 331 12.53 -21.31 13.39
C LEU A 331 12.07 -20.95 14.81
N GLU A 332 12.37 -19.74 15.26
CA GLU A 332 11.89 -19.17 16.52
C GLU A 332 10.75 -18.18 16.24
N GLU A 333 9.53 -18.56 16.59
CA GLU A 333 8.37 -17.66 16.49
C GLU A 333 8.42 -16.63 17.62
N ILE A 334 8.62 -15.36 17.28
CA ILE A 334 8.71 -14.26 18.27
C ILE A 334 7.34 -13.86 18.79
N ARG A 335 6.31 -13.96 17.94
CA ARG A 335 4.91 -13.80 18.29
C ARG A 335 4.17 -15.07 17.90
N PRO A 336 4.03 -16.04 18.84
CA PRO A 336 3.34 -17.27 18.53
C PRO A 336 1.91 -16.95 18.13
N ARG A 337 1.48 -17.55 17.02
CA ARG A 337 0.07 -17.53 16.63
C ARG A 337 -0.71 -18.05 17.83
N ILE A 338 -1.70 -17.30 18.30
CA ILE A 338 -2.74 -17.85 19.14
C ILE A 338 -3.54 -18.74 18.18
N ALA A 339 -3.05 -19.96 18.01
CA ALA A 339 -3.88 -21.00 17.41
C ALA A 339 -5.09 -21.07 18.34
N ALA A 340 -6.23 -20.60 17.88
CA ALA A 340 -7.51 -20.89 18.50
C ALA A 340 -7.77 -22.40 18.30
N SER A 341 -6.93 -23.22 18.91
CA SER A 341 -7.23 -24.61 19.17
C SER A 341 -8.41 -24.56 20.14
N ARG A 342 -9.62 -24.69 19.60
CA ARG A 342 -10.76 -25.03 20.45
C ARG A 342 -10.40 -26.33 21.15
N PRO A 343 -10.08 -26.35 22.46
CA PRO A 343 -10.04 -27.59 23.18
C PRO A 343 -11.48 -28.10 23.14
N TYR A 344 -11.68 -29.29 22.57
CA TYR A 344 -12.91 -30.03 22.77
C TYR A 344 -13.10 -30.18 24.27
N ARG A 345 -13.96 -29.36 24.86
CA ARG A 345 -14.39 -29.44 26.22
C ARG A 345 -15.75 -30.12 26.22
N PRO A 346 -15.86 -31.33 26.78
CA PRO A 346 -17.16 -31.95 27.01
C PRO A 346 -18.02 -31.01 27.86
N PRO A 347 -19.34 -30.98 27.68
CA PRO A 347 -20.22 -30.03 28.34
C PRO A 347 -20.15 -30.17 29.88
N ALA A 348 -19.53 -29.18 30.52
CA ALA A 348 -19.58 -29.05 31.97
C ALA A 348 -20.80 -28.21 32.37
N LYS A 349 -21.49 -28.70 33.37
CA LYS A 349 -22.70 -28.08 33.97
C LYS A 349 -22.47 -26.62 34.38
N PRO A 350 -23.51 -25.77 34.36
CA PRO A 350 -23.40 -24.34 34.56
C PRO A 350 -22.98 -24.02 36.01
N ARG A 351 -21.94 -23.24 36.18
CA ARG A 351 -21.64 -22.49 37.40
C ARG A 351 -21.89 -21.01 37.16
N THR A 352 -22.88 -20.53 37.86
CA THR A 352 -23.19 -19.10 38.03
C THR A 352 -22.07 -18.40 38.80
N THR A 353 -21.55 -17.31 38.31
CA THR A 353 -21.20 -16.08 39.03
C THR A 353 -20.46 -15.11 38.13
N GLY A 354 -20.87 -13.84 38.16
CA GLY A 354 -20.10 -12.72 37.66
C GLY A 354 -20.94 -11.71 36.88
N VAL A 355 -21.47 -10.75 37.61
CA VAL A 355 -22.16 -9.56 37.16
C VAL A 355 -21.28 -8.79 36.17
N VAL A 356 -21.79 -8.53 34.98
CA VAL A 356 -21.42 -7.40 34.14
C VAL A 356 -22.74 -6.72 33.76
N ASP A 357 -22.87 -5.47 34.16
CA ASP A 357 -23.91 -4.57 33.73
C ASP A 357 -23.93 -4.49 32.23
N ASP A 358 -25.00 -4.94 31.61
CA ASP A 358 -25.19 -4.74 30.19
C ASP A 358 -26.69 -4.68 29.85
N ASP A 359 -27.09 -3.51 29.43
CA ASP A 359 -28.37 -3.21 28.80
C ASP A 359 -28.47 -3.79 27.35
N TRP A 360 -27.73 -4.87 27.05
CA TRP A 360 -27.73 -5.46 25.72
C TRP A 360 -28.69 -6.64 25.66
N PRO A 361 -29.59 -6.70 24.64
CA PRO A 361 -30.60 -7.76 24.55
C PRO A 361 -30.01 -9.15 24.19
N PHE A 362 -28.77 -9.22 23.77
CA PHE A 362 -28.08 -10.45 23.41
C PHE A 362 -26.67 -10.49 24.05
N ARG A 363 -26.13 -11.70 24.24
CA ARG A 363 -24.78 -11.93 24.79
C ARG A 363 -23.80 -12.34 23.71
N LEU A 364 -22.53 -12.02 23.89
CA LEU A 364 -21.47 -12.55 23.03
C LEU A 364 -21.46 -14.07 23.04
N GLY A 365 -21.39 -14.68 21.85
CA GLY A 365 -21.49 -16.13 21.69
C GLY A 365 -22.89 -16.70 21.71
N GLN A 366 -23.93 -15.87 21.87
CA GLN A 366 -25.32 -16.32 21.84
C GLN A 366 -25.77 -16.70 20.44
N ALA A 367 -26.49 -17.82 20.34
CA ALA A 367 -27.15 -18.22 19.10
C ALA A 367 -28.38 -17.36 18.86
N VAL A 368 -28.52 -16.84 17.66
CA VAL A 368 -29.62 -15.98 17.22
C VAL A 368 -30.15 -16.42 15.86
N VAL A 369 -31.40 -16.08 15.60
CA VAL A 369 -32.04 -16.36 14.30
C VAL A 369 -32.51 -15.04 13.70
N HIS A 370 -32.17 -14.84 12.41
CA HIS A 370 -32.61 -13.71 11.62
C HIS A 370 -33.53 -14.20 10.49
N SER A 371 -34.66 -13.54 10.25
CA SER A 371 -35.68 -13.96 9.26
C SER A 371 -35.12 -14.13 7.85
N LYS A 372 -34.11 -13.33 7.45
CA LYS A 372 -33.53 -13.35 6.10
C LYS A 372 -32.22 -14.15 6.03
N PHE A 373 -31.41 -14.18 7.10
CA PHE A 373 -30.05 -14.73 7.09
C PHE A 373 -29.92 -16.08 7.82
N GLY A 374 -31.01 -16.55 8.45
CA GLY A 374 -31.05 -17.83 9.17
C GLY A 374 -30.36 -17.79 10.53
N GLU A 375 -29.83 -18.94 10.95
CA GLU A 375 -29.17 -19.12 12.23
C GLU A 375 -27.75 -18.51 12.20
N GLY A 376 -27.36 -17.88 13.29
CA GLY A 376 -26.04 -17.26 13.46
C GLY A 376 -25.63 -17.16 14.92
N THR A 377 -24.40 -16.74 15.15
CA THR A 377 -23.82 -16.54 16.50
C THR A 377 -23.36 -15.08 16.62
N VAL A 378 -23.68 -14.45 17.73
CA VAL A 378 -23.25 -13.10 18.05
C VAL A 378 -21.76 -13.07 18.36
N MET A 379 -20.99 -12.28 17.59
CA MET A 379 -19.53 -12.22 17.68
C MET A 379 -19.01 -10.97 18.36
N ALA A 380 -19.69 -9.83 18.16
CA ALA A 380 -19.25 -8.54 18.72
C ALA A 380 -20.41 -7.53 18.75
N PHE A 381 -20.26 -6.47 19.55
CA PHE A 381 -21.12 -5.29 19.54
C PHE A 381 -20.25 -4.05 19.32
N GLU A 382 -20.81 -3.03 18.67
CA GLU A 382 -20.16 -1.74 18.43
C GLU A 382 -21.16 -0.59 18.57
N GLY A 383 -20.74 0.50 19.21
CA GLY A 383 -21.56 1.69 19.41
C GLY A 383 -22.42 1.62 20.67
N SER A 384 -23.28 2.64 20.89
CA SER A 384 -24.19 2.76 22.05
C SER A 384 -25.53 3.37 21.65
N GLY A 385 -26.58 3.04 22.38
CA GLY A 385 -27.96 3.54 22.14
C GLY A 385 -28.57 3.01 20.84
N GLU A 386 -29.36 3.84 20.14
CA GLU A 386 -30.11 3.44 18.94
C GLU A 386 -29.25 3.07 17.74
N HIS A 387 -27.97 3.45 17.73
CA HIS A 387 -27.00 3.14 16.67
C HIS A 387 -26.12 1.94 16.97
N THR A 388 -26.45 1.19 18.00
CA THR A 388 -25.73 -0.03 18.34
C THR A 388 -25.76 -1.03 17.20
N ARG A 389 -24.60 -1.54 16.83
CA ARG A 389 -24.43 -2.59 15.81
C ARG A 389 -24.05 -3.90 16.47
N VAL A 390 -24.61 -4.97 15.96
CA VAL A 390 -24.28 -6.34 16.35
C VAL A 390 -23.62 -7.07 15.18
N HIS A 391 -22.50 -7.70 15.45
CA HIS A 391 -21.82 -8.54 14.48
C HIS A 391 -22.26 -9.99 14.68
N VAL A 392 -22.93 -10.55 13.69
CA VAL A 392 -23.44 -11.92 13.73
C VAL A 392 -22.81 -12.74 12.59
N ASN A 393 -22.28 -13.90 12.94
CA ASN A 393 -21.79 -14.86 11.95
C ASN A 393 -22.91 -15.89 11.66
N PHE A 394 -23.54 -15.75 10.52
CA PHE A 394 -24.62 -16.64 10.07
C PHE A 394 -24.07 -17.87 9.35
N LEU A 395 -24.65 -19.04 9.60
CA LEU A 395 -24.20 -20.31 9.03
C LEU A 395 -24.22 -20.34 7.49
N GLN A 396 -25.21 -19.68 6.87
CA GLN A 396 -25.37 -19.67 5.42
C GLN A 396 -24.95 -18.35 4.75
N ALA A 397 -25.07 -17.21 5.47
CA ALA A 397 -24.84 -15.88 4.91
C ALA A 397 -23.50 -15.25 5.32
N GLY A 398 -22.68 -15.95 6.14
CA GLY A 398 -21.41 -15.44 6.67
C GLY A 398 -21.56 -14.31 7.68
N ALA A 399 -20.47 -13.65 8.01
CA ALA A 399 -20.42 -12.57 9.00
C ALA A 399 -21.05 -11.28 8.47
N LYS A 400 -21.94 -10.66 9.28
CA LYS A 400 -22.63 -9.41 8.94
C LYS A 400 -22.77 -8.50 10.15
N TRP A 401 -22.60 -7.21 9.92
CA TRP A 401 -22.96 -6.17 10.88
C TRP A 401 -24.41 -5.72 10.65
N LEU A 402 -25.20 -5.77 11.70
CA LEU A 402 -26.60 -5.35 11.70
C LEU A 402 -26.82 -4.27 12.74
N VAL A 403 -27.65 -3.28 12.44
CA VAL A 403 -28.07 -2.28 13.44
C VAL A 403 -29.10 -2.94 14.33
N LEU A 404 -28.83 -3.01 15.64
CA LEU A 404 -29.60 -3.80 16.60
C LEU A 404 -31.10 -3.42 16.61
N ALA A 405 -31.39 -2.12 16.53
CA ALA A 405 -32.77 -1.59 16.49
C ALA A 405 -33.60 -2.10 15.30
N TYR A 406 -32.95 -2.51 14.20
CA TYR A 406 -33.64 -2.96 12.97
C TYR A 406 -33.34 -4.41 12.62
N ALA A 407 -32.52 -5.07 13.39
CA ALA A 407 -31.97 -6.39 13.03
C ALA A 407 -32.98 -7.55 13.16
N ASN A 408 -34.13 -7.36 13.82
CA ASN A 408 -35.14 -8.40 14.07
C ASN A 408 -34.56 -9.77 14.45
N LEU A 409 -33.52 -9.75 15.30
CA LEU A 409 -32.87 -10.95 15.82
C LEU A 409 -33.69 -11.55 16.94
N GLN A 410 -33.82 -12.85 16.95
CA GLN A 410 -34.46 -13.62 18.03
C GLN A 410 -33.42 -14.51 18.70
N ALA A 411 -33.41 -14.54 19.99
CA ALA A 411 -32.59 -15.50 20.74
C ALA A 411 -33.09 -16.91 20.51
N ARG A 412 -32.19 -17.85 20.31
CA ARG A 412 -32.49 -19.27 20.20
C ARG A 412 -32.40 -19.96 21.54
#